data_9ad3f3c58eeb9a1640863ed0939b8772
#
_entry.id   9ad3f3c58eeb9a1640863ed0939b8772
#
_cell.length_a   1.000
_cell.length_b   1.000
_cell.length_c   1.000
_cell.angle_alpha   90.00
_cell.angle_beta   90.00
_cell.angle_gamma   90.00
#
_symmetry.space_group_name_H-M   'P 1'
#
loop_
_entity.id
_entity.type
_entity.pdbx_description
1 polymer ?
#
loop_
_entity_poly.entity_id
_entity_poly.type
_entity_poly.pdbx_seq_one_letter_code
_entity_poly.pdbx_strand_id
1 'polypeptide(L)'
;ECEGEAARQGMDGRSESIRMGRGAVEIRGGYGLTTEDELRMLRVTRRIRQTAPLEVRATFLGAHAVGRAYVGRQSEYVDMLCREMLPAVAREGLAEYIDVFCDEGFFTVEETARILEAGARYGLVPKIHANELAVSGGVQVGVAHGALSVDHLERMGEAEIEALRGSRTMPTMLPGAAFFLGMSYPPAREMLRAGLGVALASDYNPGSTPSGNMKMVLSLATIRMKMTPAEAINAATLNGAYAMGLSREVGSITVGKLANFFLTPAMPSVAFFPYAYTTPLVSRVFLRGEEFTA
;
A
#
# COMPACT_ATOMS: atom_id res chain seq x y z
N GLU A 1 -14.75 -16.79 -11.18
CA GLU A 1 -14.59 -15.72 -12.21
C GLU A 1 -13.42 -16.04 -13.13
N CYS A 2 -13.53 -15.81 -14.43
CA CYS A 2 -12.42 -16.03 -15.34
C CYS A 2 -11.42 -14.84 -15.24
N GLU A 3 -10.14 -15.08 -15.56
CA GLU A 3 -9.09 -14.02 -15.53
C GLU A 3 -9.48 -12.79 -16.34
N GLY A 4 -10.25 -12.95 -17.43
CA GLY A 4 -10.71 -11.85 -18.26
C GLY A 4 -11.75 -10.96 -17.58
N GLU A 5 -12.59 -11.50 -16.71
CA GLU A 5 -13.60 -10.73 -15.96
C GLU A 5 -12.96 -10.00 -14.77
N ALA A 6 -12.09 -10.66 -14.02
CA ALA A 6 -11.28 -10.05 -12.97
C ALA A 6 -10.40 -8.91 -13.53
N ALA A 7 -9.82 -9.09 -14.73
CA ALA A 7 -9.07 -8.04 -15.39
C ALA A 7 -9.95 -6.85 -15.79
N ARG A 8 -11.20 -7.07 -16.28
CA ARG A 8 -12.13 -5.97 -16.59
C ARG A 8 -12.52 -5.19 -15.35
N GLN A 9 -12.90 -5.84 -14.27
CA GLN A 9 -13.23 -5.18 -12.99
C GLN A 9 -12.04 -4.39 -12.45
N GLY A 10 -10.83 -4.95 -12.51
CA GLY A 10 -9.60 -4.24 -12.16
C GLY A 10 -9.33 -3.04 -13.08
N MET A 11 -9.72 -3.10 -14.35
CA MET A 11 -9.58 -1.99 -15.29
C MET A 11 -10.59 -0.86 -15.03
N ASP A 12 -11.82 -1.17 -14.62
CA ASP A 12 -12.83 -0.18 -14.25
C ASP A 12 -12.41 0.57 -12.98
N GLY A 13 -11.99 -0.13 -11.93
CA GLY A 13 -11.44 0.46 -10.72
C GLY A 13 -10.19 1.30 -10.96
N ARG A 14 -9.34 0.91 -11.94
CA ARG A 14 -8.20 1.70 -12.40
C ARG A 14 -8.62 3.03 -13.00
N SER A 15 -9.59 3.04 -13.92
CA SER A 15 -10.05 4.27 -14.58
C SER A 15 -10.64 5.25 -13.56
N GLU A 16 -11.41 4.77 -12.60
CA GLU A 16 -11.89 5.56 -11.48
C GLU A 16 -10.73 6.13 -10.65
N SER A 17 -9.74 5.30 -10.33
CA SER A 17 -8.56 5.73 -9.57
C SER A 17 -7.77 6.83 -10.29
N ILE A 18 -7.60 6.72 -11.61
CA ILE A 18 -6.93 7.76 -12.42
C ILE A 18 -7.72 9.06 -12.40
N ARG A 19 -9.05 9.01 -12.61
CA ARG A 19 -9.90 10.21 -12.55
C ARG A 19 -9.86 10.91 -11.19
N MET A 20 -9.54 10.17 -10.12
CA MET A 20 -9.30 10.72 -8.79
C MET A 20 -7.88 11.27 -8.59
N GLY A 21 -7.06 11.37 -9.64
CA GLY A 21 -5.73 11.99 -9.61
C GLY A 21 -4.57 11.06 -9.29
N ARG A 22 -4.72 9.73 -9.40
CA ARG A 22 -3.62 8.79 -9.17
C ARG A 22 -2.73 8.65 -10.38
N GLY A 23 -1.41 8.74 -10.15
CA GLY A 23 -0.39 8.50 -11.16
C GLY A 23 0.38 7.19 -10.98
N ALA A 24 0.19 6.51 -9.84
CA ALA A 24 0.80 5.22 -9.54
C ALA A 24 -0.07 4.42 -8.57
N VAL A 25 -0.03 3.09 -8.67
CA VAL A 25 -0.72 2.17 -7.77
C VAL A 25 0.16 0.96 -7.44
N GLU A 26 0.05 0.47 -6.23
CA GLU A 26 0.52 -0.85 -5.84
C GLU A 26 -0.70 -1.76 -5.71
N ILE A 27 -0.63 -2.94 -6.35
CA ILE A 27 -1.68 -3.96 -6.29
C ILE A 27 -1.13 -5.17 -5.56
N ARG A 28 -1.82 -5.58 -4.50
CA ARG A 28 -1.45 -6.68 -3.64
C ARG A 28 -2.32 -7.90 -3.87
N GLY A 29 -1.73 -9.11 -3.82
CA GLY A 29 -2.45 -10.37 -3.70
C GLY A 29 -3.10 -10.54 -2.33
N GLY A 30 -3.23 -11.78 -1.86
CA GLY A 30 -3.65 -12.09 -0.49
C GLY A 30 -5.08 -12.58 -0.33
N TYR A 31 -5.85 -12.62 -1.39
CA TYR A 31 -7.23 -13.13 -1.36
C TYR A 31 -7.38 -14.51 -2.01
N GLY A 32 -6.37 -15.00 -2.74
CA GLY A 32 -6.38 -16.31 -3.38
C GLY A 32 -6.25 -17.44 -2.37
N LEU A 33 -5.29 -17.33 -1.44
CA LEU A 33 -5.00 -18.28 -0.34
C LEU A 33 -4.67 -19.70 -0.80
N THR A 34 -4.51 -19.90 -2.10
CA THR A 34 -3.96 -21.11 -2.75
C THR A 34 -2.89 -20.69 -3.76
N THR A 35 -1.97 -21.58 -4.08
CA THR A 35 -0.92 -21.27 -5.08
C THR A 35 -1.54 -20.86 -6.42
N GLU A 36 -2.55 -21.58 -6.88
CA GLU A 36 -3.18 -21.30 -8.19
C GLU A 36 -3.87 -19.93 -8.21
N ASP A 37 -4.66 -19.63 -7.19
CA ASP A 37 -5.45 -18.37 -7.17
C ASP A 37 -4.58 -17.15 -6.92
N GLU A 38 -3.53 -17.25 -6.07
CA GLU A 38 -2.55 -16.17 -5.90
C GLU A 38 -1.80 -15.88 -7.20
N LEU A 39 -1.34 -16.90 -7.92
CA LEU A 39 -0.72 -16.73 -9.23
C LEU A 39 -1.68 -16.09 -10.22
N ARG A 40 -2.97 -16.49 -10.22
CA ARG A 40 -4.00 -15.90 -11.08
C ARG A 40 -4.17 -14.40 -10.80
N MET A 41 -4.26 -13.99 -9.53
CA MET A 41 -4.36 -12.58 -9.14
C MET A 41 -3.13 -11.77 -9.60
N LEU A 42 -1.93 -12.28 -9.40
CA LEU A 42 -0.70 -11.61 -9.81
C LEU A 42 -0.56 -11.55 -11.35
N ARG A 43 -1.03 -12.56 -12.09
CA ARG A 43 -1.09 -12.51 -13.57
C ARG A 43 -2.08 -11.44 -14.05
N VAL A 44 -3.22 -11.26 -13.37
CA VAL A 44 -4.15 -10.14 -13.63
C VAL A 44 -3.45 -8.80 -13.37
N THR A 45 -2.73 -8.66 -12.27
CA THR A 45 -1.93 -7.44 -11.96
C THR A 45 -0.89 -7.16 -13.06
N ARG A 46 -0.17 -8.18 -13.54
CA ARG A 46 0.76 -8.05 -14.67
C ARG A 46 0.05 -7.57 -15.93
N ARG A 47 -1.15 -8.07 -16.23
CA ARG A 47 -1.96 -7.63 -17.38
C ARG A 47 -2.40 -6.17 -17.23
N ILE A 48 -2.83 -5.77 -16.03
CA ILE A 48 -3.17 -4.36 -15.74
C ILE A 48 -1.95 -3.47 -15.98
N ARG A 49 -0.76 -3.85 -15.49
CA ARG A 49 0.49 -3.11 -15.72
C ARG A 49 0.80 -2.91 -17.21
N GLN A 50 0.58 -3.92 -18.04
CA GLN A 50 0.86 -3.86 -19.47
C GLN A 50 -0.09 -2.94 -20.24
N THR A 51 -1.30 -2.70 -19.72
CA THR A 51 -2.35 -1.93 -20.39
C THR A 51 -2.65 -0.59 -19.72
N ALA A 52 -2.14 -0.35 -18.51
CA ALA A 52 -2.40 0.86 -17.77
C ALA A 52 -1.45 2.00 -18.19
N PRO A 53 -1.94 3.25 -18.29
CA PRO A 53 -1.09 4.40 -18.54
C PRO A 53 -0.33 4.87 -17.26
N LEU A 54 -0.70 4.37 -16.08
CA LEU A 54 -0.08 4.70 -14.79
C LEU A 54 0.96 3.65 -14.39
N GLU A 55 1.83 4.02 -13.42
CA GLU A 55 2.81 3.10 -12.86
C GLU A 55 2.13 2.07 -11.95
N VAL A 56 2.40 0.78 -12.19
CA VAL A 56 1.85 -0.33 -11.40
C VAL A 56 2.99 -1.12 -10.77
N ARG A 57 2.91 -1.35 -9.47
CA ARG A 57 3.77 -2.30 -8.73
C ARG A 57 2.92 -3.46 -8.23
N ALA A 58 3.51 -4.65 -8.20
CA ALA A 58 2.85 -5.87 -7.74
C ALA A 58 3.49 -6.38 -6.46
N THR A 59 2.66 -6.70 -5.48
CA THR A 59 3.07 -7.26 -4.19
C THR A 59 2.46 -8.64 -4.00
N PHE A 60 3.31 -9.62 -3.75
CA PHE A 60 2.87 -10.94 -3.31
C PHE A 60 2.52 -10.89 -1.82
N LEU A 61 1.26 -11.14 -1.48
CA LEU A 61 0.73 -11.12 -0.12
C LEU A 61 0.05 -12.47 0.23
N GLY A 62 0.66 -13.60 -0.14
CA GLY A 62 0.12 -14.91 0.21
C GLY A 62 -0.04 -15.15 1.71
N ALA A 63 0.69 -14.40 2.53
CA ALA A 63 0.57 -14.39 3.99
C ALA A 63 -0.37 -13.29 4.51
N HIS A 64 -1.54 -13.12 3.89
CA HIS A 64 -2.61 -12.24 4.38
C HIS A 64 -3.51 -12.95 5.39
N ALA A 65 -3.86 -14.19 5.11
CA ALA A 65 -4.61 -15.08 6.00
C ALA A 65 -4.23 -16.53 5.72
N VAL A 66 -4.56 -17.43 6.62
CA VAL A 66 -4.32 -18.87 6.43
C VAL A 66 -5.39 -19.44 5.50
N GLY A 67 -4.98 -20.12 4.44
CA GLY A 67 -5.89 -20.78 3.50
C GLY A 67 -6.79 -21.82 4.18
N ARG A 68 -8.03 -21.94 3.72
CA ARG A 68 -9.05 -22.83 4.34
C ARG A 68 -8.58 -24.26 4.52
N ALA A 69 -7.79 -24.79 3.60
CA ALA A 69 -7.23 -26.13 3.68
C ALA A 69 -6.23 -26.34 4.84
N TYR A 70 -5.76 -25.23 5.42
CA TYR A 70 -4.73 -25.20 6.47
C TYR A 70 -5.24 -24.63 7.81
N VAL A 71 -6.54 -24.50 8.00
CA VAL A 71 -7.11 -24.04 9.28
C VAL A 71 -6.61 -24.94 10.41
N GLY A 72 -6.04 -24.34 11.46
CA GLY A 72 -5.40 -25.04 12.58
C GLY A 72 -4.01 -25.61 12.28
N ARG A 73 -3.46 -25.42 11.06
CA ARG A 73 -2.15 -25.90 10.61
C ARG A 73 -1.33 -24.78 9.98
N GLN A 74 -1.24 -23.63 10.65
CA GLN A 74 -0.61 -22.42 10.12
C GLN A 74 0.85 -22.63 9.74
N SER A 75 1.63 -23.39 10.52
CA SER A 75 3.03 -23.69 10.19
C SER A 75 3.16 -24.45 8.86
N GLU A 76 2.23 -25.37 8.56
CA GLU A 76 2.22 -26.08 7.27
C GLU A 76 1.85 -25.12 6.11
N TYR A 77 0.97 -24.14 6.37
CA TYR A 77 0.66 -23.09 5.39
C TYR A 77 1.89 -22.25 5.07
N VAL A 78 2.65 -21.82 6.10
CA VAL A 78 3.90 -21.08 5.94
C VAL A 78 4.94 -21.92 5.17
N ASP A 79 5.02 -23.23 5.45
CA ASP A 79 5.87 -24.16 4.70
C ASP A 79 5.50 -24.20 3.22
N MET A 80 4.22 -24.37 2.90
CA MET A 80 3.70 -24.39 1.53
C MET A 80 3.97 -23.06 0.84
N LEU A 81 3.69 -21.93 1.51
CA LEU A 81 3.95 -20.59 0.99
C LEU A 81 5.43 -20.42 0.59
N CYS A 82 6.36 -20.81 1.46
CA CYS A 82 7.79 -20.67 1.21
C CYS A 82 8.34 -21.65 0.18
N ARG A 83 7.83 -22.88 0.13
CA ARG A 83 8.39 -23.96 -0.71
C ARG A 83 7.69 -24.14 -2.05
N GLU A 84 6.46 -23.66 -2.20
CA GLU A 84 5.65 -23.85 -3.39
C GLU A 84 5.21 -22.51 -4.00
N MET A 85 4.50 -21.67 -3.25
CA MET A 85 3.89 -20.46 -3.76
C MET A 85 4.94 -19.42 -4.16
N LEU A 86 5.88 -19.08 -3.29
CA LEU A 86 6.96 -18.14 -3.56
C LEU A 86 7.85 -18.51 -4.76
N PRO A 87 8.35 -19.77 -4.88
CA PRO A 87 9.09 -20.20 -6.06
C PRO A 87 8.29 -20.07 -7.35
N ALA A 88 6.98 -20.30 -7.31
CA ALA A 88 6.11 -20.16 -8.49
C ALA A 88 5.95 -18.70 -8.89
N VAL A 89 5.72 -17.78 -7.94
CA VAL A 89 5.68 -16.33 -8.17
C VAL A 89 7.00 -15.82 -8.77
N ALA A 90 8.12 -16.24 -8.19
CA ALA A 90 9.45 -15.83 -8.63
C ALA A 90 9.78 -16.32 -10.04
N ARG A 91 9.45 -17.58 -10.35
CA ARG A 91 9.70 -18.16 -11.69
C ARG A 91 9.00 -17.42 -12.80
N GLU A 92 7.82 -16.88 -12.54
CA GLU A 92 7.06 -16.07 -13.51
C GLU A 92 7.37 -14.58 -13.44
N GLY A 93 8.16 -14.12 -12.46
CA GLY A 93 8.47 -12.68 -12.27
C GLY A 93 7.22 -11.84 -12.03
N LEU A 94 6.31 -12.29 -11.16
CA LEU A 94 4.99 -11.70 -11.01
C LEU A 94 4.92 -10.56 -10.00
N ALA A 95 5.90 -10.42 -9.10
CA ALA A 95 5.90 -9.42 -8.04
C ALA A 95 7.29 -8.82 -7.83
N GLU A 96 7.35 -7.57 -7.38
CA GLU A 96 8.56 -6.90 -6.90
C GLU A 96 8.66 -6.96 -5.37
N TYR A 97 7.54 -7.04 -4.70
CA TYR A 97 7.44 -6.96 -3.24
C TYR A 97 6.84 -8.22 -2.65
N ILE A 98 7.20 -8.50 -1.41
CA ILE A 98 6.57 -9.50 -0.55
C ILE A 98 6.04 -8.81 0.68
N ASP A 99 4.84 -9.19 1.10
CA ASP A 99 4.16 -8.63 2.26
C ASP A 99 3.59 -9.73 3.16
N VAL A 100 3.51 -9.45 4.44
CA VAL A 100 2.99 -10.35 5.47
C VAL A 100 2.09 -9.57 6.40
N PHE A 101 0.93 -10.10 6.74
CA PHE A 101 0.09 -9.56 7.80
C PHE A 101 0.60 -10.04 9.16
N CYS A 102 1.52 -9.28 9.75
CA CYS A 102 2.14 -9.55 11.04
C CYS A 102 1.33 -8.89 12.16
N ASP A 103 0.32 -9.57 12.67
CA ASP A 103 -0.52 -9.02 13.74
C ASP A 103 -1.13 -10.12 14.60
N GLU A 104 -1.77 -9.74 15.70
CA GLU A 104 -2.45 -10.67 16.60
C GLU A 104 -3.57 -11.42 15.87
N GLY A 105 -3.51 -12.75 15.91
CA GLY A 105 -4.47 -13.63 15.21
C GLY A 105 -4.11 -13.91 13.75
N PHE A 106 -3.01 -13.35 13.25
CA PHE A 106 -2.47 -13.58 11.90
C PHE A 106 -1.08 -14.24 11.96
N PHE A 107 -0.07 -13.71 11.27
CA PHE A 107 1.26 -14.32 11.28
C PHE A 107 2.12 -13.73 12.40
N THR A 108 2.89 -14.60 13.07
CA THR A 108 3.80 -14.20 14.14
C THR A 108 5.04 -13.51 13.60
N VAL A 109 5.83 -12.89 14.48
CA VAL A 109 7.12 -12.26 14.13
C VAL A 109 8.08 -13.30 13.53
N GLU A 110 8.13 -14.51 14.09
CA GLU A 110 9.00 -15.59 13.61
C GLU A 110 8.56 -16.12 12.23
N GLU A 111 7.26 -16.30 12.04
CA GLU A 111 6.71 -16.69 10.73
C GLU A 111 6.95 -15.61 9.69
N THR A 112 6.76 -14.35 10.07
CA THR A 112 7.02 -13.18 9.23
C THR A 112 8.48 -13.12 8.81
N ALA A 113 9.42 -13.22 9.75
CA ALA A 113 10.86 -13.24 9.46
C ALA A 113 11.19 -14.35 8.45
N ARG A 114 10.69 -15.54 8.68
CA ARG A 114 10.90 -16.71 7.81
C ARG A 114 10.37 -16.48 6.39
N ILE A 115 9.19 -15.89 6.25
CA ILE A 115 8.57 -15.59 4.95
C ILE A 115 9.38 -14.52 4.21
N LEU A 116 9.79 -13.45 4.90
CA LEU A 116 10.60 -12.38 4.32
C LEU A 116 11.98 -12.89 3.87
N GLU A 117 12.65 -13.73 4.68
CA GLU A 117 13.91 -14.38 4.30
C GLU A 117 13.76 -15.27 3.07
N ALA A 118 12.65 -15.99 2.96
CA ALA A 118 12.35 -16.80 1.80
C ALA A 118 12.16 -15.91 0.55
N GLY A 119 11.44 -14.78 0.68
CA GLY A 119 11.23 -13.81 -0.40
C GLY A 119 12.53 -13.13 -0.85
N ALA A 120 13.40 -12.80 0.09
CA ALA A 120 14.69 -12.17 -0.19
C ALA A 120 15.58 -13.03 -1.09
N ARG A 121 15.49 -14.36 -1.01
CA ARG A 121 16.23 -15.29 -1.91
C ARG A 121 15.83 -15.15 -3.38
N TYR A 122 14.66 -14.60 -3.64
CA TYR A 122 14.12 -14.31 -4.98
C TYR A 122 14.18 -12.83 -5.35
N GLY A 123 14.82 -12.00 -4.50
CA GLY A 123 14.96 -10.57 -4.73
C GLY A 123 13.70 -9.75 -4.47
N LEU A 124 12.70 -10.32 -3.81
CA LEU A 124 11.50 -9.58 -3.42
C LEU A 124 11.82 -8.64 -2.26
N VAL A 125 11.40 -7.38 -2.36
CA VAL A 125 11.60 -6.37 -1.32
C VAL A 125 10.48 -6.46 -0.29
N PRO A 126 10.81 -6.52 1.02
CA PRO A 126 9.80 -6.65 2.07
C PRO A 126 8.90 -5.43 2.23
N LYS A 127 7.66 -5.69 2.60
CA LYS A 127 6.65 -4.77 3.15
C LYS A 127 5.88 -5.52 4.23
N ILE A 128 5.22 -4.82 5.14
CA ILE A 128 4.51 -5.48 6.25
C ILE A 128 3.21 -4.73 6.56
N HIS A 129 2.09 -5.46 6.69
CA HIS A 129 0.94 -5.00 7.48
C HIS A 129 1.32 -5.17 8.95
N ALA A 130 1.39 -4.09 9.68
CA ALA A 130 1.94 -4.05 11.03
C ALA A 130 1.11 -3.20 11.99
N ASN A 131 0.89 -3.72 13.18
CA ASN A 131 0.32 -2.96 14.29
C ASN A 131 -1.04 -2.32 13.95
N GLU A 132 -1.87 -3.02 13.18
CA GLU A 132 -3.25 -2.63 12.88
C GLU A 132 -4.16 -2.92 14.09
N LEU A 133 -4.11 -4.14 14.61
CA LEU A 133 -4.99 -4.64 15.66
C LEU A 133 -4.34 -4.57 17.03
N ALA A 134 -3.05 -4.89 17.13
CA ALA A 134 -2.28 -4.93 18.36
C ALA A 134 -0.85 -4.43 18.17
N VAL A 135 -0.11 -4.25 19.27
CA VAL A 135 1.35 -4.07 19.23
C VAL A 135 1.99 -5.45 19.05
N SER A 136 2.18 -5.83 17.79
CA SER A 136 2.49 -7.22 17.37
C SER A 136 3.98 -7.48 17.11
N GLY A 137 4.84 -6.42 17.13
CA GLY A 137 6.24 -6.52 16.72
C GLY A 137 6.46 -6.45 15.21
N GLY A 138 5.39 -6.24 14.41
CA GLY A 138 5.45 -6.12 12.96
C GLY A 138 6.34 -4.98 12.48
N VAL A 139 6.36 -3.85 13.19
CA VAL A 139 7.24 -2.72 12.88
C VAL A 139 8.70 -3.12 13.04
N GLN A 140 9.06 -3.74 14.16
CA GLN A 140 10.43 -4.12 14.48
C GLN A 140 10.97 -5.18 13.50
N VAL A 141 10.18 -6.21 13.18
CA VAL A 141 10.59 -7.24 12.21
C VAL A 141 10.71 -6.64 10.81
N GLY A 142 9.82 -5.71 10.42
CA GLY A 142 9.93 -4.98 9.16
C GLY A 142 11.23 -4.20 9.05
N VAL A 143 11.58 -3.43 10.05
CA VAL A 143 12.85 -2.66 10.11
C VAL A 143 14.06 -3.61 10.06
N ALA A 144 14.05 -4.69 10.85
CA ALA A 144 15.13 -5.66 10.89
C ALA A 144 15.41 -6.33 9.55
N HIS A 145 14.37 -6.53 8.72
CA HIS A 145 14.49 -7.10 7.39
C HIS A 145 14.58 -6.07 6.26
N GLY A 146 14.75 -4.78 6.61
CA GLY A 146 14.89 -3.71 5.63
C GLY A 146 13.64 -3.49 4.78
N ALA A 147 12.46 -3.65 5.37
CA ALA A 147 11.21 -3.42 4.67
C ALA A 147 11.14 -2.01 4.07
N LEU A 148 10.63 -1.91 2.85
CA LEU A 148 10.42 -0.63 2.18
C LEU A 148 9.35 0.19 2.90
N SER A 149 8.28 -0.46 3.37
CA SER A 149 7.26 0.15 4.22
C SER A 149 6.73 -0.81 5.27
N VAL A 150 6.21 -0.23 6.34
CA VAL A 150 5.32 -0.87 7.31
C VAL A 150 4.01 -0.10 7.30
N ASP A 151 2.92 -0.81 7.12
CA ASP A 151 1.63 -0.23 6.75
C ASP A 151 0.61 -0.44 7.87
N HIS A 152 -0.45 0.37 7.96
CA HIS A 152 -1.48 0.51 8.99
C HIS A 152 -1.06 1.37 10.18
N LEU A 153 -0.46 0.79 11.22
CA LEU A 153 0.17 1.51 12.34
C LEU A 153 -0.85 2.15 13.32
N GLU A 154 -2.05 1.62 13.43
CA GLU A 154 -3.08 2.09 14.38
C GLU A 154 -2.62 1.92 15.84
N ARG A 155 -1.76 0.91 16.09
CA ARG A 155 -1.25 0.54 17.42
C ARG A 155 0.24 0.82 17.54
N MET A 156 0.60 2.11 17.48
CA MET A 156 1.99 2.57 17.63
C MET A 156 2.23 3.13 19.01
N GLY A 157 3.39 2.83 19.55
CA GLY A 157 3.94 3.40 20.77
C GLY A 157 5.34 3.99 20.55
N GLU A 158 6.00 4.36 21.65
CA GLU A 158 7.34 4.94 21.62
C GLU A 158 8.39 3.94 21.07
N ALA A 159 8.25 2.65 21.41
CA ALA A 159 9.17 1.60 20.95
C ALA A 159 9.14 1.41 19.43
N GLU A 160 7.96 1.47 18.81
CA GLU A 160 7.78 1.36 17.36
C GLU A 160 8.33 2.60 16.64
N ILE A 161 8.06 3.79 17.20
CA ILE A 161 8.59 5.06 16.67
C ILE A 161 10.12 5.06 16.73
N GLU A 162 10.70 4.60 17.86
CA GLU A 162 12.16 4.52 18.00
C GLU A 162 12.77 3.48 17.05
N ALA A 163 12.11 2.34 16.83
CA ALA A 163 12.57 1.34 15.88
C ALA A 163 12.64 1.90 14.44
N LEU A 164 11.72 2.78 14.07
CA LEU A 164 11.72 3.45 12.76
C LEU A 164 12.76 4.56 12.64
N ARG A 165 13.19 5.15 13.76
CA ARG A 165 14.15 6.25 13.77
C ARG A 165 15.48 5.83 13.14
N GLY A 166 15.94 6.57 12.14
CA GLY A 166 17.16 6.28 11.41
C GLY A 166 17.09 5.09 10.45
N SER A 167 15.95 4.38 10.40
CA SER A 167 15.71 3.34 9.41
C SER A 167 15.38 3.94 8.03
N ARG A 168 15.36 3.11 7.01
CA ARG A 168 14.89 3.48 5.66
C ARG A 168 13.44 3.01 5.39
N THR A 169 12.82 2.40 6.37
CA THR A 169 11.46 1.86 6.29
C THR A 169 10.45 3.01 6.38
N MET A 170 9.55 3.12 5.43
CA MET A 170 8.52 4.16 5.40
C MET A 170 7.29 3.74 6.20
N PRO A 171 6.95 4.40 7.31
CA PRO A 171 5.66 4.21 7.96
C PRO A 171 4.55 4.73 7.05
N THR A 172 3.61 3.85 6.67
CA THR A 172 2.52 4.16 5.74
C THR A 172 1.18 4.00 6.45
N MET A 173 0.44 5.09 6.57
CA MET A 173 -0.83 5.12 7.29
C MET A 173 -2.01 5.00 6.32
N LEU A 174 -3.05 4.28 6.77
CA LEU A 174 -4.22 3.90 5.97
C LEU A 174 -5.51 4.41 6.65
N PRO A 175 -5.70 5.74 6.76
CA PRO A 175 -6.80 6.29 7.55
C PRO A 175 -8.20 5.94 7.02
N GLY A 176 -8.30 5.45 5.78
CA GLY A 176 -9.54 4.92 5.22
C GLY A 176 -9.99 3.65 5.94
N ALA A 177 -9.06 2.74 6.25
CA ALA A 177 -9.32 1.52 6.99
C ALA A 177 -9.79 1.85 8.42
N ALA A 178 -9.03 2.68 9.14
CA ALA A 178 -9.41 3.11 10.48
C ALA A 178 -10.80 3.79 10.52
N PHE A 179 -11.13 4.57 9.50
CA PHE A 179 -12.45 5.21 9.37
C PHE A 179 -13.57 4.17 9.18
N PHE A 180 -13.41 3.28 8.20
CA PHE A 180 -14.45 2.33 7.81
C PHE A 180 -14.71 1.28 8.91
N LEU A 181 -13.64 0.81 9.56
CA LEU A 181 -13.73 -0.18 10.64
C LEU A 181 -14.02 0.43 12.02
N GLY A 182 -14.09 1.76 12.13
CA GLY A 182 -14.33 2.43 13.40
C GLY A 182 -13.20 2.32 14.41
N MET A 183 -11.95 2.19 13.92
CA MET A 183 -10.73 2.00 14.72
C MET A 183 -10.11 3.34 15.15
N SER A 184 -9.14 3.27 16.05
CA SER A 184 -8.23 4.39 16.33
C SER A 184 -7.40 4.73 15.10
N TYR A 185 -7.04 6.00 14.93
CA TYR A 185 -6.17 6.41 13.84
C TYR A 185 -4.69 6.27 14.24
N PRO A 186 -3.79 5.99 13.27
CA PRO A 186 -2.36 6.03 13.52
C PRO A 186 -1.90 7.36 14.12
N PRO A 187 -0.93 7.38 15.06
CA PRO A 187 -0.47 8.59 15.75
C PRO A 187 0.49 9.42 14.88
N ALA A 188 -0.02 9.97 13.77
CA ALA A 188 0.77 10.72 12.79
C ALA A 188 1.56 11.86 13.41
N ARG A 189 0.95 12.58 14.38
CA ARG A 189 1.57 13.75 15.01
C ARG A 189 2.80 13.37 15.82
N GLU A 190 2.75 12.25 16.52
CA GLU A 190 3.86 11.70 17.31
C GLU A 190 5.00 11.25 16.40
N MET A 191 4.71 10.53 15.34
CA MET A 191 5.70 10.10 14.33
C MET A 191 6.38 11.31 13.67
N LEU A 192 5.62 12.32 13.24
CA LEU A 192 6.16 13.53 12.63
C LEU A 192 7.01 14.35 13.62
N ARG A 193 6.61 14.47 14.91
CA ARG A 193 7.42 15.12 15.95
C ARG A 193 8.71 14.38 16.23
N ALA A 194 8.72 13.07 16.09
CA ALA A 194 9.92 12.23 16.18
C ALA A 194 10.86 12.37 14.96
N GLY A 195 10.47 13.17 13.95
CA GLY A 195 11.26 13.40 12.74
C GLY A 195 11.10 12.32 11.67
N LEU A 196 10.10 11.43 11.80
CA LEU A 196 9.83 10.42 10.79
C LEU A 196 9.13 11.05 9.57
N GLY A 197 9.56 10.65 8.37
CA GLY A 197 8.72 10.76 7.18
C GLY A 197 7.59 9.75 7.28
N VAL A 198 6.39 10.12 6.83
CA VAL A 198 5.22 9.23 6.83
C VAL A 198 4.57 9.24 5.46
N ALA A 199 4.03 8.12 5.01
CA ALA A 199 3.26 8.01 3.78
C ALA A 199 1.76 7.82 4.08
N LEU A 200 0.93 8.09 3.08
CA LEU A 200 -0.52 7.84 3.09
C LEU A 200 -0.90 7.01 1.87
N ALA A 201 -1.72 5.99 2.08
CA ALA A 201 -2.30 5.20 1.02
C ALA A 201 -3.79 4.96 1.23
N SER A 202 -4.48 4.46 0.22
CA SER A 202 -5.93 4.28 0.27
C SER A 202 -6.36 2.98 0.91
N ASP A 203 -5.54 1.95 0.77
CA ASP A 203 -5.94 0.58 1.15
C ASP A 203 -7.26 0.15 0.50
N TYR A 204 -7.43 0.47 -0.79
CA TYR A 204 -8.67 0.20 -1.51
C TYR A 204 -8.91 -1.29 -1.64
N ASN A 205 -9.83 -1.81 -0.85
CA ASN A 205 -10.22 -3.21 -0.83
C ASN A 205 -11.67 -3.36 -0.32
N PRO A 206 -12.35 -4.48 -0.60
CA PRO A 206 -13.74 -4.68 -0.19
C PRO A 206 -13.93 -4.91 1.32
N GLY A 207 -12.88 -5.26 2.06
CA GLY A 207 -12.95 -5.65 3.47
C GLY A 207 -12.87 -4.47 4.44
N SER A 208 -11.93 -3.56 4.21
CA SER A 208 -11.60 -2.49 5.15
C SER A 208 -11.72 -1.07 4.58
N THR A 209 -11.66 -0.90 3.26
CA THR A 209 -11.74 0.44 2.64
C THR A 209 -12.34 0.37 1.24
N PRO A 210 -13.66 0.32 1.07
CA PRO A 210 -14.29 0.22 -0.24
C PRO A 210 -14.26 1.56 -1.02
N SER A 211 -13.17 2.30 -0.93
CA SER A 211 -12.97 3.59 -1.60
C SER A 211 -11.50 3.83 -1.96
N GLY A 212 -11.27 4.09 -3.25
CA GLY A 212 -9.97 4.54 -3.74
C GLY A 212 -9.73 6.05 -3.64
N ASN A 213 -10.56 6.83 -2.96
CA ASN A 213 -10.51 8.28 -2.97
C ASN A 213 -9.37 8.85 -2.10
N MET A 214 -8.20 9.15 -2.71
CA MET A 214 -7.06 9.75 -2.01
C MET A 214 -7.36 11.13 -1.43
N LYS A 215 -8.29 11.89 -2.00
CA LYS A 215 -8.72 13.17 -1.43
C LYS A 215 -9.43 12.97 -0.07
N MET A 216 -10.25 11.92 0.06
CA MET A 216 -10.82 11.53 1.36
C MET A 216 -9.73 11.11 2.35
N VAL A 217 -8.72 10.36 1.90
CA VAL A 217 -7.55 10.00 2.72
C VAL A 217 -6.84 11.24 3.26
N LEU A 218 -6.59 12.24 2.41
CA LEU A 218 -6.00 13.52 2.82
C LEU A 218 -6.89 14.27 3.83
N SER A 219 -8.20 14.24 3.64
CA SER A 219 -9.15 14.86 4.57
C SER A 219 -9.13 14.18 5.94
N LEU A 220 -9.12 12.85 5.99
CA LEU A 220 -9.00 12.08 7.23
C LEU A 220 -7.67 12.37 7.94
N ALA A 221 -6.56 12.39 7.18
CA ALA A 221 -5.25 12.70 7.72
C ALA A 221 -5.20 14.11 8.38
N THR A 222 -5.82 15.10 7.74
CA THR A 222 -5.85 16.48 8.30
C THR A 222 -6.82 16.61 9.47
N ILE A 223 -8.04 16.08 9.34
CA ILE A 223 -9.09 16.24 10.33
C ILE A 223 -8.88 15.35 11.55
N ARG A 224 -8.59 14.05 11.33
CA ARG A 224 -8.51 13.04 12.38
C ARG A 224 -7.10 12.86 12.92
N MET A 225 -6.09 12.85 12.05
CA MET A 225 -4.69 12.59 12.45
C MET A 225 -3.90 13.88 12.68
N LYS A 226 -4.53 15.05 12.52
CA LYS A 226 -3.95 16.38 12.82
C LYS A 226 -2.70 16.71 12.00
N MET A 227 -2.59 16.16 10.81
CA MET A 227 -1.58 16.57 9.85
C MET A 227 -1.94 17.93 9.26
N THR A 228 -0.94 18.75 8.97
CA THR A 228 -1.17 19.94 8.13
C THR A 228 -1.47 19.53 6.70
N PRO A 229 -2.19 20.33 5.90
CA PRO A 229 -2.43 20.04 4.50
C PRO A 229 -1.16 19.74 3.69
N ALA A 230 -0.08 20.46 3.95
CA ALA A 230 1.22 20.25 3.28
C ALA A 230 1.84 18.89 3.66
N GLU A 231 1.82 18.53 4.94
CA GLU A 231 2.30 17.22 5.39
C GLU A 231 1.50 16.08 4.76
N ALA A 232 0.16 16.20 4.73
CA ALA A 232 -0.71 15.17 4.15
C ALA A 232 -0.47 15.02 2.63
N ILE A 233 -0.30 16.13 1.89
CA ILE A 233 0.00 16.10 0.46
C ILE A 233 1.38 15.47 0.21
N ASN A 234 2.41 15.85 0.95
CA ASN A 234 3.73 15.23 0.84
C ASN A 234 3.68 13.73 1.17
N ALA A 235 2.92 13.34 2.18
CA ALA A 235 2.74 11.94 2.55
C ALA A 235 2.07 11.11 1.44
N ALA A 236 1.11 11.68 0.71
CA ALA A 236 0.41 11.02 -0.39
C ALA A 236 1.16 11.09 -1.74
N THR A 237 2.19 11.92 -1.87
CA THR A 237 2.93 12.13 -3.11
C THR A 237 4.39 11.70 -3.01
N LEU A 238 5.27 12.51 -2.44
CA LEU A 238 6.70 12.23 -2.30
C LEU A 238 6.95 10.94 -1.52
N ASN A 239 6.36 10.84 -0.33
CA ASN A 239 6.57 9.70 0.57
C ASN A 239 5.81 8.46 0.08
N GLY A 240 4.62 8.63 -0.51
CA GLY A 240 3.89 7.55 -1.19
C GLY A 240 4.71 6.95 -2.35
N ALA A 241 5.34 7.80 -3.17
CA ALA A 241 6.24 7.34 -4.22
C ALA A 241 7.47 6.59 -3.65
N TYR A 242 8.01 7.04 -2.51
CA TYR A 242 9.08 6.32 -1.82
C TYR A 242 8.61 4.94 -1.33
N ALA A 243 7.46 4.87 -0.66
CA ALA A 243 6.87 3.62 -0.16
C ALA A 243 6.58 2.61 -1.29
N MET A 244 6.46 3.08 -2.54
CA MET A 244 6.30 2.25 -3.73
C MET A 244 7.61 2.00 -4.50
N GLY A 245 8.78 2.46 -4.01
CA GLY A 245 10.05 2.35 -4.72
C GLY A 245 10.12 3.19 -6.00
N LEU A 246 9.26 4.20 -6.16
CA LEU A 246 9.10 5.03 -7.36
C LEU A 246 9.55 6.48 -7.16
N SER A 247 10.23 6.81 -6.07
CA SER A 247 10.59 8.20 -5.72
C SER A 247 11.48 8.90 -6.75
N ARG A 248 12.20 8.16 -7.59
CA ARG A 248 12.99 8.71 -8.69
C ARG A 248 12.17 9.00 -9.94
N GLU A 249 10.99 8.40 -10.07
CA GLU A 249 10.15 8.44 -11.27
C GLU A 249 8.94 9.36 -11.11
N VAL A 250 8.31 9.36 -9.93
CA VAL A 250 7.06 10.11 -9.67
C VAL A 250 7.09 10.77 -8.28
N GLY A 251 5.97 11.34 -7.85
CA GLY A 251 5.75 11.91 -6.51
C GLY A 251 6.07 13.41 -6.40
N SER A 252 6.68 14.03 -7.43
CA SER A 252 6.90 15.47 -7.49
C SER A 252 6.99 15.96 -8.93
N ILE A 253 6.68 17.23 -9.15
CA ILE A 253 6.88 17.91 -10.44
C ILE A 253 8.34 18.40 -10.47
N THR A 254 9.23 17.57 -10.98
CA THR A 254 10.67 17.81 -11.01
C THR A 254 11.22 17.35 -12.35
N VAL A 255 12.18 18.10 -12.91
CA VAL A 255 12.86 17.74 -14.18
C VAL A 255 13.46 16.34 -14.07
N GLY A 256 13.20 15.51 -15.08
CA GLY A 256 13.65 14.11 -15.15
C GLY A 256 12.66 13.08 -14.61
N LYS A 257 11.57 13.50 -13.97
CA LYS A 257 10.48 12.61 -13.56
C LYS A 257 9.37 12.54 -14.61
N LEU A 258 8.57 11.49 -14.52
CA LEU A 258 7.36 11.33 -15.34
C LEU A 258 6.39 12.48 -15.05
N ALA A 259 5.80 13.03 -16.10
CA ALA A 259 4.81 14.09 -15.99
C ALA A 259 3.43 13.53 -15.60
N ASN A 260 3.37 12.97 -14.40
CA ASN A 260 2.15 12.48 -13.75
C ASN A 260 1.65 13.52 -12.77
N PHE A 261 0.61 14.25 -13.13
CA PHE A 261 0.00 15.31 -12.33
C PHE A 261 -1.47 15.49 -12.67
N PHE A 262 -2.18 16.18 -11.82
CA PHE A 262 -3.55 16.62 -12.10
C PHE A 262 -3.71 18.13 -11.92
N LEU A 263 -4.72 18.69 -12.56
CA LEU A 263 -5.15 20.07 -12.38
C LEU A 263 -6.41 20.13 -11.54
N THR A 264 -6.54 21.19 -10.79
CA THR A 264 -7.75 21.53 -10.04
C THR A 264 -8.40 22.78 -10.62
N PRO A 265 -9.68 23.04 -10.37
CA PRO A 265 -10.22 24.40 -10.49
C PRO A 265 -9.43 25.38 -9.61
N ALA A 266 -9.59 26.67 -9.86
CA ALA A 266 -9.02 27.69 -8.98
C ALA A 266 -9.49 27.49 -7.53
N MET A 267 -8.56 27.46 -6.59
CA MET A 267 -8.81 27.27 -5.16
C MET A 267 -8.20 28.41 -4.36
N PRO A 268 -8.79 28.79 -3.21
CA PRO A 268 -8.24 29.87 -2.36
C PRO A 268 -6.83 29.56 -1.86
N SER A 269 -6.53 28.28 -1.64
CA SER A 269 -5.22 27.79 -1.22
C SER A 269 -5.13 26.28 -1.39
N VAL A 270 -3.94 25.70 -1.28
CA VAL A 270 -3.71 24.24 -1.27
C VAL A 270 -4.44 23.57 -0.11
N ALA A 271 -4.65 24.26 1.02
CA ALA A 271 -5.39 23.75 2.17
C ALA A 271 -6.87 23.48 1.85
N PHE A 272 -7.43 24.12 0.83
CA PHE A 272 -8.81 23.90 0.41
C PHE A 272 -9.02 22.48 -0.13
N PHE A 273 -7.98 21.84 -0.69
CA PHE A 273 -8.09 20.52 -1.28
C PHE A 273 -8.55 19.46 -0.26
N PRO A 274 -7.90 19.24 0.90
CA PRO A 274 -8.40 18.35 1.93
C PRO A 274 -9.60 18.91 2.71
N TYR A 275 -9.78 20.23 2.78
CA TYR A 275 -10.90 20.85 3.50
C TYR A 275 -12.26 20.51 2.85
N ALA A 276 -12.36 20.64 1.53
CA ALA A 276 -13.59 20.40 0.78
C ALA A 276 -13.79 18.89 0.50
N TYR A 277 -13.85 18.07 1.53
CA TYR A 277 -13.71 16.60 1.51
C TYR A 277 -14.62 15.84 0.54
N THR A 278 -15.81 16.35 0.21
CA THR A 278 -16.74 15.71 -0.75
C THR A 278 -16.71 16.34 -2.14
N THR A 279 -16.24 17.58 -2.27
CA THR A 279 -16.23 18.30 -3.56
C THR A 279 -15.23 17.68 -4.52
N PRO A 280 -15.61 17.30 -5.76
CA PRO A 280 -14.65 16.83 -6.75
C PRO A 280 -13.76 18.01 -7.20
N LEU A 281 -12.46 17.91 -6.91
CA LEU A 281 -11.48 18.96 -7.18
C LEU A 281 -10.40 18.52 -8.18
N VAL A 282 -10.43 17.31 -8.69
CA VAL A 282 -9.59 16.87 -9.80
C VAL A 282 -10.34 17.14 -11.09
N SER A 283 -9.83 18.06 -11.91
CA SER A 283 -10.50 18.45 -13.16
C SER A 283 -9.90 17.80 -14.39
N ARG A 284 -8.57 17.66 -14.45
CA ARG A 284 -7.84 17.02 -15.55
C ARG A 284 -6.68 16.24 -14.99
N VAL A 285 -6.40 15.08 -15.54
CA VAL A 285 -5.28 14.21 -15.14
C VAL A 285 -4.34 14.00 -16.31
N PHE A 286 -3.05 14.10 -16.04
CA PHE A 286 -2.01 13.86 -17.03
C PHE A 286 -1.12 12.71 -16.55
N LEU A 287 -0.88 11.75 -17.42
CA LEU A 287 -0.01 10.62 -17.20
C LEU A 287 1.05 10.59 -18.28
N ARG A 288 2.32 10.61 -17.89
CA ARG A 288 3.46 10.70 -18.81
C ARG A 288 3.37 11.89 -19.78
N GLY A 289 2.73 12.98 -19.33
CA GLY A 289 2.53 14.18 -20.12
C GLY A 289 1.31 14.18 -21.05
N GLU A 290 0.60 13.06 -21.16
CA GLU A 290 -0.62 12.95 -21.96
C GLU A 290 -1.85 13.07 -21.07
N GLU A 291 -2.86 13.82 -21.55
CA GLU A 291 -4.12 13.96 -20.84
C GLU A 291 -4.91 12.65 -20.87
N PHE A 292 -5.31 12.19 -19.70
CA PHE A 292 -6.16 11.01 -19.57
C PHE A 292 -7.61 11.39 -19.88
N THR A 293 -8.08 10.94 -21.03
CA THR A 293 -9.49 11.03 -21.48
C THR A 293 -10.06 9.63 -21.47
N ALA A 294 -10.97 9.31 -20.55
CA ALA A 294 -11.66 8.01 -20.46
C ALA A 294 -13.13 8.15 -20.79
#